data_7ee55bee00aa0443fe996eec92efafc0
#
_entry.id   7ee55bee00aa0443fe996eec92efafc0
#
_cell.length_a   1.000
_cell.length_b   1.000
_cell.length_c   1.000
_cell.angle_alpha   90.00
_cell.angle_beta   90.00
_cell.angle_gamma   90.00
#
_symmetry.space_group_name_H-M   'P 1'
#
loop_
_entity.id
_entity.type
_entity.pdbx_description
1 polymer ?
#
loop_
_entity_poly.entity_id
_entity_poly.type
_entity_poly.pdbx_seq_one_letter_code
_entity_poly.pdbx_strand_id
1 'polypeptide(L)'
;MMEFRTASMEYIERMCEITEDAKRQLRGMGLDQWQKGYPSREVWLKDIQDGCTYLAVDDGEVQGIFAFQTTPDPSYEEIDGVWLTDGAYASMHRVCVADGCKGKGVAGQMFAKGFDLAREMGFPAVRIDTHPENFPMQRALAKAGFQPCGQIHLVGGCEDGDLRIAFEKVL
;
A
#
# COMPACT_ATOMS: atom_id res chain seq x y z
N MET A 1 -19.16 -5.59 9.76
CA MET A 1 -18.32 -4.43 10.13
C MET A 1 -16.87 -4.78 9.89
N MET A 2 -16.15 -3.89 9.24
CA MET A 2 -14.74 -4.12 8.92
C MET A 2 -13.89 -4.22 10.18
N GLU A 3 -13.18 -5.32 10.30
CA GLU A 3 -12.17 -5.54 11.32
C GLU A 3 -10.78 -5.51 10.70
N PHE A 4 -9.78 -5.14 11.49
CA PHE A 4 -8.38 -5.21 11.05
C PHE A 4 -7.61 -6.19 11.91
N ARG A 5 -6.92 -7.11 11.26
CA ARG A 5 -6.12 -8.15 11.91
C ARG A 5 -4.70 -8.13 11.40
N THR A 6 -3.74 -8.36 12.27
CA THR A 6 -2.38 -8.64 11.83
C THR A 6 -2.37 -9.95 11.06
N ALA A 7 -1.73 -9.99 9.90
CA ALA A 7 -1.66 -11.20 9.09
C ALA A 7 -0.82 -12.27 9.77
N SER A 8 -1.22 -13.53 9.57
CA SER A 8 -0.49 -14.71 10.01
C SER A 8 -0.44 -15.75 8.89
N MET A 9 0.32 -16.81 9.09
CA MET A 9 0.55 -17.84 8.07
C MET A 9 -0.73 -18.51 7.58
N GLU A 10 -1.76 -18.57 8.41
CA GLU A 10 -3.06 -19.16 8.02
C GLU A 10 -3.74 -18.43 6.86
N TYR A 11 -3.39 -17.13 6.64
CA TYR A 11 -3.98 -16.31 5.57
C TYR A 11 -3.15 -16.27 4.30
N ILE A 12 -1.97 -16.91 4.26
CA ILE A 12 -1.01 -16.72 3.16
C ILE A 12 -1.60 -17.09 1.79
N GLU A 13 -2.37 -18.16 1.70
CA GLU A 13 -2.98 -18.56 0.43
C GLU A 13 -3.98 -17.52 -0.06
N ARG A 14 -4.84 -17.02 0.84
CA ARG A 14 -5.80 -15.97 0.49
C ARG A 14 -5.11 -14.67 0.11
N MET A 15 -4.03 -14.31 0.79
CA MET A 15 -3.23 -13.13 0.46
C MET A 15 -2.64 -13.23 -0.94
N CYS A 16 -2.14 -14.40 -1.32
CA CYS A 16 -1.61 -14.63 -2.66
C CYS A 16 -2.71 -14.55 -3.73
N GLU A 17 -3.90 -15.10 -3.47
CA GLU A 17 -5.04 -14.99 -4.39
C GLU A 17 -5.42 -13.52 -4.64
N ILE A 18 -5.58 -12.74 -3.57
CA ILE A 18 -5.92 -11.31 -3.67
C ILE A 18 -4.83 -10.54 -4.44
N THR A 19 -3.56 -10.89 -4.22
CA THR A 19 -2.43 -10.27 -4.91
C THR A 19 -2.45 -10.58 -6.41
N GLU A 20 -2.72 -11.82 -6.79
CA GLU A 20 -2.83 -12.21 -8.21
C GLU A 20 -4.01 -11.53 -8.89
N ASP A 21 -5.13 -11.37 -8.19
CA ASP A 21 -6.27 -10.61 -8.69
C ASP A 21 -5.88 -9.15 -8.95
N ALA A 22 -5.16 -8.53 -8.02
CA ALA A 22 -4.68 -7.15 -8.16
C ALA A 22 -3.72 -7.01 -9.35
N LYS A 23 -2.80 -7.95 -9.54
CA LYS A 23 -1.88 -7.98 -10.69
C LYS A 23 -2.64 -8.08 -12.02
N ARG A 24 -3.65 -8.95 -12.07
CA ARG A 24 -4.49 -9.12 -13.25
C ARG A 24 -5.25 -7.83 -13.58
N GLN A 25 -5.76 -7.14 -12.58
CA GLN A 25 -6.46 -5.87 -12.77
C GLN A 25 -5.53 -4.76 -13.28
N LEU A 26 -4.31 -4.66 -12.75
CA LEU A 26 -3.31 -3.71 -13.24
C LEU A 26 -2.94 -3.99 -14.69
N ARG A 27 -2.76 -5.26 -15.05
CA ARG A 27 -2.51 -5.68 -16.43
C ARG A 27 -3.68 -5.31 -17.35
N GLY A 28 -4.91 -5.51 -16.88
CA GLY A 28 -6.12 -5.14 -17.62
C GLY A 28 -6.25 -3.65 -17.88
N MET A 29 -5.62 -2.81 -17.06
CA MET A 29 -5.52 -1.36 -17.27
C MET A 29 -4.33 -0.97 -18.16
N GLY A 30 -3.54 -1.93 -18.64
CA GLY A 30 -2.35 -1.68 -19.45
C GLY A 30 -1.13 -1.22 -18.66
N LEU A 31 -1.12 -1.41 -17.34
CA LEU A 31 -0.01 -0.99 -16.48
C LEU A 31 1.04 -2.08 -16.35
N ASP A 32 2.30 -1.66 -16.23
CA ASP A 32 3.44 -2.55 -15.97
C ASP A 32 3.71 -2.74 -14.47
N GLN A 33 3.02 -2.00 -13.60
CA GLN A 33 3.11 -2.14 -12.15
C GLN A 33 2.78 -3.58 -11.75
N TRP A 34 3.65 -4.19 -10.93
CA TRP A 34 3.49 -5.54 -10.40
C TRP A 34 3.46 -6.66 -11.47
N GLN A 35 4.04 -6.44 -12.63
CA GLN A 35 4.05 -7.42 -13.73
C GLN A 35 5.37 -8.17 -13.88
N LYS A 36 6.29 -8.03 -12.90
CA LYS A 36 7.62 -8.65 -12.91
C LYS A 36 7.83 -9.65 -11.75
N GLY A 37 6.75 -10.27 -11.28
CA GLY A 37 6.82 -11.26 -10.19
C GLY A 37 6.74 -10.69 -8.77
N TYR A 38 6.50 -9.40 -8.61
CA TYR A 38 6.34 -8.70 -7.33
C TYR A 38 4.91 -8.18 -7.18
N PRO A 39 4.31 -8.18 -5.98
CA PRO A 39 4.79 -8.87 -4.79
C PRO A 39 4.62 -10.39 -4.91
N SER A 40 5.60 -11.12 -4.39
CA SER A 40 5.60 -12.58 -4.37
C SER A 40 5.11 -13.13 -3.03
N ARG A 41 4.90 -14.45 -2.97
CA ARG A 41 4.62 -15.15 -1.72
C ARG A 41 5.71 -14.86 -0.67
N GLU A 42 6.97 -14.86 -1.08
CA GLU A 42 8.12 -14.62 -0.21
C GLU A 42 8.08 -13.21 0.41
N VAL A 43 7.61 -12.22 -0.33
CA VAL A 43 7.44 -10.85 0.19
C VAL A 43 6.40 -10.85 1.32
N TRP A 44 5.26 -11.52 1.14
CA TRP A 44 4.24 -11.62 2.19
C TRP A 44 4.72 -12.42 3.39
N LEU A 45 5.47 -13.51 3.17
CA LEU A 45 6.06 -14.28 4.26
C LEU A 45 6.99 -13.42 5.11
N LYS A 46 7.83 -12.61 4.47
CA LYS A 46 8.72 -11.67 5.16
C LYS A 46 7.92 -10.63 5.95
N ASP A 47 6.89 -10.04 5.33
CA ASP A 47 6.02 -9.05 5.98
C ASP A 47 5.29 -9.64 7.19
N ILE A 48 4.82 -10.89 7.09
CA ILE A 48 4.20 -11.59 8.21
C ILE A 48 5.22 -11.80 9.34
N GLN A 49 6.43 -12.24 9.00
CA GLN A 49 7.51 -12.43 9.97
C GLN A 49 7.86 -11.11 10.67
N ASP A 50 7.88 -10.00 9.93
CA ASP A 50 8.18 -8.67 10.47
C ASP A 50 6.99 -8.06 11.22
N GLY A 51 5.80 -8.66 11.15
CA GLY A 51 4.59 -8.18 11.82
C GLY A 51 4.03 -6.89 11.24
N CYS A 52 4.30 -6.58 9.98
CA CYS A 52 3.92 -5.30 9.36
C CYS A 52 2.74 -5.41 8.39
N THR A 53 2.10 -6.56 8.26
CA THR A 53 0.97 -6.76 7.34
C THR A 53 -0.35 -6.82 8.08
N TYR A 54 -1.33 -6.09 7.58
CA TYR A 54 -2.69 -6.02 8.13
C TYR A 54 -3.71 -6.48 7.09
N LEU A 55 -4.73 -7.17 7.58
CA LEU A 55 -5.86 -7.65 6.79
C LEU A 55 -7.11 -6.87 7.17
N ALA A 56 -7.84 -6.42 6.15
CA ALA A 56 -9.20 -5.91 6.31
C ALA A 56 -10.15 -7.10 6.16
N VAL A 57 -10.91 -7.40 7.21
CA VAL A 57 -11.78 -8.58 7.28
C VAL A 57 -13.22 -8.13 7.55
N ASP A 58 -14.17 -8.63 6.76
CA ASP A 58 -15.59 -8.40 6.99
C ASP A 58 -16.35 -9.73 6.86
N ASP A 59 -17.21 -10.02 7.82
CA ASP A 59 -17.93 -11.30 7.92
C ASP A 59 -17.00 -12.53 7.82
N GLY A 60 -15.79 -12.42 8.40
CA GLY A 60 -14.79 -13.50 8.38
C GLY A 60 -14.00 -13.64 7.09
N GLU A 61 -14.32 -12.85 6.07
CA GLU A 61 -13.66 -12.88 4.77
C GLU A 61 -12.64 -11.75 4.63
N VAL A 62 -11.44 -12.09 4.13
CA VAL A 62 -10.40 -11.10 3.85
C VAL A 62 -10.79 -10.33 2.59
N GLN A 63 -10.96 -9.02 2.73
CA GLN A 63 -11.34 -8.11 1.65
C GLN A 63 -10.20 -7.22 1.16
N GLY A 64 -9.15 -7.07 1.95
CA GLY A 64 -8.00 -6.25 1.58
C GLY A 64 -6.78 -6.54 2.43
N ILE A 65 -5.63 -6.10 1.93
CA ILE A 65 -4.32 -6.30 2.54
C ILE A 65 -3.51 -5.01 2.39
N PHE A 66 -2.74 -4.67 3.40
CA PHE A 66 -1.69 -3.65 3.26
C PHE A 66 -0.52 -3.93 4.20
N ALA A 67 0.67 -3.50 3.78
CA ALA A 67 1.83 -3.46 4.64
C ALA A 67 1.96 -2.05 5.24
N PHE A 68 2.29 -1.97 6.52
CA PHE A 68 2.53 -0.73 7.24
C PHE A 68 3.97 -0.75 7.76
N GLN A 69 4.79 0.20 7.32
CA GLN A 69 6.22 0.22 7.63
C GLN A 69 6.59 1.49 8.40
N THR A 70 7.51 1.33 9.34
CA THR A 70 7.96 2.42 10.22
C THR A 70 9.43 2.79 9.98
N THR A 71 10.13 2.04 9.12
CA THR A 71 11.49 2.35 8.70
C THR A 71 11.46 3.23 7.46
N PRO A 72 12.41 4.19 7.32
CA PRO A 72 12.48 5.01 6.11
C PRO A 72 12.63 4.16 4.84
N ASP A 73 11.93 4.55 3.78
CA ASP A 73 11.99 3.88 2.49
C ASP A 73 13.09 4.53 1.63
N PRO A 74 14.07 3.76 1.14
CA PRO A 74 15.12 4.30 0.27
C PRO A 74 14.58 5.00 -0.98
N SER A 75 13.43 4.56 -1.50
CA SER A 75 12.78 5.18 -2.66
C SER A 75 12.30 6.60 -2.40
N TYR A 76 12.14 6.99 -1.13
CA TYR A 76 11.63 8.31 -0.73
C TYR A 76 12.72 9.30 -0.37
N GLU A 77 13.99 8.90 -0.41
CA GLU A 77 15.13 9.77 -0.10
C GLU A 77 15.31 10.87 -1.17
N GLU A 78 15.09 10.51 -2.43
CA GLU A 78 15.15 11.46 -3.55
C GLU A 78 13.76 11.61 -4.17
N ILE A 79 13.31 12.84 -4.29
CA ILE A 79 12.01 13.17 -4.88
C ILE A 79 12.16 14.33 -5.85
N ASP A 80 11.57 14.20 -7.03
CA ASP A 80 11.31 15.33 -7.91
C ASP A 80 10.00 15.99 -7.48
N GLY A 81 10.12 16.92 -6.58
CA GLY A 81 9.01 17.54 -5.86
C GLY A 81 9.41 17.86 -4.43
N VAL A 82 8.42 17.97 -3.54
CA VAL A 82 8.63 18.36 -2.15
C VAL A 82 7.68 17.56 -1.25
N TRP A 83 8.24 16.85 -0.27
CA TRP A 83 7.46 16.27 0.81
C TRP A 83 6.84 17.38 1.70
N LEU A 84 5.67 17.11 2.27
CA LEU A 84 4.98 18.05 3.15
C LEU A 84 5.64 18.15 4.52
N THR A 85 6.37 17.12 4.93
CA THR A 85 7.07 17.07 6.23
C THR A 85 8.52 16.65 6.05
N ASP A 86 9.39 17.11 6.96
CA ASP A 86 10.83 16.82 6.92
C ASP A 86 11.23 15.72 7.92
N GLY A 87 10.32 15.30 8.79
CA GLY A 87 10.63 14.40 9.89
C GLY A 87 10.32 12.93 9.62
N ALA A 88 10.12 12.20 10.70
CA ALA A 88 9.75 10.82 10.67
C ALA A 88 8.39 10.62 9.98
N TYR A 89 8.23 9.52 9.31
CA TYR A 89 6.98 9.13 8.66
C TYR A 89 6.81 7.61 8.74
N ALA A 90 5.56 7.18 8.74
CA ALA A 90 5.20 5.80 8.42
C ALA A 90 4.85 5.70 6.94
N SER A 91 4.89 4.50 6.38
CA SER A 91 4.52 4.29 4.98
C SER A 91 3.60 3.08 4.83
N MET A 92 2.76 3.13 3.81
CA MET A 92 1.89 2.02 3.43
C MET A 92 2.34 1.49 2.08
N HIS A 93 2.39 0.16 1.97
CA HIS A 93 2.84 -0.53 0.77
C HIS A 93 1.93 -1.70 0.45
N ARG A 94 1.98 -2.15 -0.79
CA ARG A 94 1.31 -3.39 -1.24
C ARG A 94 -0.17 -3.42 -0.87
N VAL A 95 -0.85 -2.29 -1.10
CA VAL A 95 -2.29 -2.17 -0.84
C VAL A 95 -3.06 -2.93 -1.92
N CYS A 96 -3.82 -3.93 -1.52
CA CYS A 96 -4.63 -4.77 -2.41
C CYS A 96 -6.06 -4.86 -1.90
N VAL A 97 -7.02 -4.84 -2.81
CA VAL A 97 -8.44 -5.09 -2.52
C VAL A 97 -8.89 -6.32 -3.31
N ALA A 98 -9.58 -7.23 -2.64
CA ALA A 98 -10.08 -8.46 -3.27
C ALA A 98 -11.09 -8.16 -4.39
N ASP A 99 -11.14 -9.03 -5.40
CA ASP A 99 -12.18 -8.99 -6.41
C ASP A 99 -13.57 -9.03 -5.76
N GLY A 100 -14.51 -8.29 -6.31
CA GLY A 100 -15.86 -8.18 -5.76
C GLY A 100 -15.99 -7.22 -4.58
N CYS A 101 -14.89 -6.77 -4.00
CA CYS A 101 -14.89 -5.79 -2.90
C CYS A 101 -14.49 -4.38 -3.37
N LYS A 102 -14.13 -4.23 -4.63
CA LYS A 102 -13.78 -2.92 -5.21
C LYS A 102 -15.00 -2.00 -5.29
N GLY A 103 -14.76 -0.70 -5.09
CA GLY A 103 -15.83 0.30 -5.09
C GLY A 103 -16.67 0.30 -3.82
N LYS A 104 -16.33 -0.50 -2.81
CA LYS A 104 -17.06 -0.60 -1.54
C LYS A 104 -16.36 0.15 -0.39
N GLY A 105 -15.37 0.95 -0.69
CA GLY A 105 -14.68 1.77 0.31
C GLY A 105 -13.64 1.02 1.14
N VAL A 106 -13.25 -0.20 0.76
CA VAL A 106 -12.27 -1.00 1.52
C VAL A 106 -10.91 -0.30 1.58
N ALA A 107 -10.42 0.23 0.45
CA ALA A 107 -9.15 0.96 0.43
C ALA A 107 -9.17 2.17 1.37
N GLY A 108 -10.26 2.95 1.37
CA GLY A 108 -10.41 4.10 2.27
C GLY A 108 -10.35 3.70 3.73
N GLN A 109 -10.97 2.58 4.10
CA GLN A 109 -10.91 2.06 5.47
C GLN A 109 -9.50 1.57 5.85
N MET A 110 -8.78 0.97 4.90
CA MET A 110 -7.38 0.59 5.11
C MET A 110 -6.48 1.81 5.32
N PHE A 111 -6.68 2.88 4.54
CA PHE A 111 -5.92 4.12 4.75
C PHE A 111 -6.23 4.74 6.11
N ALA A 112 -7.49 4.79 6.52
CA ALA A 112 -7.87 5.26 7.85
C ALA A 112 -7.21 4.45 8.96
N LYS A 113 -7.14 3.13 8.82
CA LYS A 113 -6.43 2.27 9.77
C LYS A 113 -4.93 2.57 9.80
N GLY A 114 -4.32 2.79 8.63
CA GLY A 114 -2.91 3.20 8.55
C GLY A 114 -2.65 4.52 9.28
N PHE A 115 -3.55 5.50 9.15
CA PHE A 115 -3.43 6.77 9.89
C PHE A 115 -3.53 6.56 11.40
N ASP A 116 -4.44 5.72 11.86
CA ASP A 116 -4.58 5.42 13.27
C ASP A 116 -3.33 4.73 13.83
N LEU A 117 -2.78 3.73 13.11
CA LEU A 117 -1.53 3.09 13.48
C LEU A 117 -0.37 4.09 13.58
N ALA A 118 -0.28 5.00 12.62
CA ALA A 118 0.76 6.02 12.62
C ALA A 118 0.62 6.97 13.83
N ARG A 119 -0.60 7.41 14.13
CA ARG A 119 -0.87 8.26 15.32
C ARG A 119 -0.51 7.54 16.62
N GLU A 120 -0.92 6.29 16.75
CA GLU A 120 -0.63 5.46 17.93
C GLU A 120 0.87 5.29 18.15
N MET A 121 1.66 5.21 17.09
CA MET A 121 3.11 5.07 17.12
C MET A 121 3.85 6.42 17.15
N GLY A 122 3.14 7.55 17.12
CA GLY A 122 3.73 8.89 17.21
C GLY A 122 4.32 9.43 15.91
N PHE A 123 3.93 8.87 14.75
CA PHE A 123 4.37 9.40 13.45
C PHE A 123 3.51 10.58 13.02
N PRO A 124 4.13 11.69 12.55
CA PRO A 124 3.38 12.88 12.13
C PRO A 124 2.81 12.79 10.72
N ALA A 125 3.20 11.80 9.94
CA ALA A 125 2.80 11.68 8.53
C ALA A 125 2.83 10.23 8.06
N VAL A 126 2.05 9.97 7.00
CA VAL A 126 2.05 8.70 6.26
C VAL A 126 2.35 8.97 4.80
N ARG A 127 3.29 8.22 4.22
CA ARG A 127 3.68 8.29 2.81
C ARG A 127 3.29 7.03 2.06
N ILE A 128 2.99 7.20 0.79
CA ILE A 128 2.62 6.12 -0.13
C ILE A 128 2.96 6.55 -1.55
N ASP A 129 3.11 5.59 -2.44
CA ASP A 129 3.31 5.86 -3.87
C ASP A 129 2.44 4.94 -4.72
N THR A 130 2.20 5.33 -5.97
CA THR A 130 1.50 4.51 -6.94
C THR A 130 1.96 4.83 -8.37
N HIS A 131 1.61 3.95 -9.31
CA HIS A 131 1.91 4.14 -10.72
C HIS A 131 1.27 5.43 -11.27
N PRO A 132 1.97 6.17 -12.15
CA PRO A 132 1.44 7.43 -12.71
C PRO A 132 0.10 7.30 -13.43
N GLU A 133 -0.21 6.12 -13.96
CA GLU A 133 -1.46 5.84 -14.66
C GLU A 133 -2.45 5.00 -13.85
N ASN A 134 -2.15 4.71 -12.59
CA ASN A 134 -3.11 4.05 -11.70
C ASN A 134 -4.10 5.06 -11.14
N PHE A 135 -5.00 5.54 -12.00
CA PHE A 135 -5.96 6.58 -11.63
C PHE A 135 -6.96 6.15 -10.56
N PRO A 136 -7.44 4.90 -10.52
CA PRO A 136 -8.30 4.47 -9.42
C PRO A 136 -7.63 4.60 -8.05
N MET A 137 -6.35 4.21 -7.94
CA MET A 137 -5.60 4.37 -6.69
C MET A 137 -5.36 5.84 -6.37
N GLN A 138 -5.00 6.66 -7.34
CA GLN A 138 -4.80 8.11 -7.13
C GLN A 138 -6.08 8.77 -6.61
N ARG A 139 -7.24 8.40 -7.15
CA ARG A 139 -8.53 8.91 -6.66
C ARG A 139 -8.82 8.46 -5.23
N ALA A 140 -8.53 7.20 -4.90
CA ALA A 140 -8.72 6.68 -3.55
C ALA A 140 -7.80 7.40 -2.54
N LEU A 141 -6.54 7.66 -2.93
CA LEU A 141 -5.59 8.41 -2.11
C LEU A 141 -6.06 9.84 -1.87
N ALA A 142 -6.49 10.54 -2.91
CA ALA A 142 -7.01 11.91 -2.79
C ALA A 142 -8.24 11.96 -1.88
N LYS A 143 -9.17 11.02 -2.02
CA LYS A 143 -10.37 10.91 -1.17
C LYS A 143 -10.01 10.66 0.29
N ALA A 144 -8.94 9.92 0.56
CA ALA A 144 -8.45 9.67 1.92
C ALA A 144 -7.70 10.88 2.53
N GLY A 145 -7.41 11.90 1.73
CA GLY A 145 -6.73 13.12 2.17
C GLY A 145 -5.23 13.13 1.94
N PHE A 146 -4.68 12.17 1.20
CA PHE A 146 -3.31 12.25 0.73
C PHE A 146 -3.15 13.37 -0.30
N GLN A 147 -2.00 14.03 -0.28
CA GLN A 147 -1.64 15.07 -1.24
C GLN A 147 -0.48 14.60 -2.11
N PRO A 148 -0.52 14.83 -3.43
CA PRO A 148 0.60 14.51 -4.29
C PRO A 148 1.78 15.44 -3.97
N CYS A 149 2.98 14.85 -3.87
CA CYS A 149 4.21 15.56 -3.50
C CYS A 149 5.20 15.65 -4.66
N GLY A 150 5.10 14.77 -5.65
CA GLY A 150 6.00 14.72 -6.79
C GLY A 150 6.25 13.30 -7.28
N GLN A 151 7.39 13.11 -7.93
CA GLN A 151 7.75 11.85 -8.56
C GLN A 151 8.97 11.24 -7.88
N ILE A 152 8.95 9.92 -7.74
CA ILE A 152 10.08 9.13 -7.25
C ILE A 152 10.40 8.01 -8.24
N HIS A 153 11.59 7.45 -8.11
CA HIS A 153 11.98 6.23 -8.78
C HIS A 153 12.20 5.15 -7.72
N LEU A 154 11.62 3.98 -7.92
CA LEU A 154 11.76 2.88 -6.97
C LEU A 154 13.22 2.44 -6.88
N VAL A 155 13.65 2.09 -5.67
CA VAL A 155 15.01 1.63 -5.37
C VAL A 155 14.97 0.17 -4.94
N GLY A 156 15.71 -0.66 -5.66
CA GLY A 156 15.82 -2.08 -5.36
C GLY A 156 14.69 -2.94 -5.93
N GLY A 157 14.92 -4.25 -5.90
CA GLY A 157 13.95 -5.22 -6.41
C GLY A 157 13.79 -5.22 -7.92
N CYS A 158 12.78 -5.95 -8.40
CA CYS A 158 12.54 -6.11 -9.84
C CYS A 158 11.91 -4.89 -10.52
N GLU A 159 11.41 -3.93 -9.73
CA GLU A 159 10.85 -2.67 -10.22
C GLU A 159 11.82 -1.49 -10.00
N ASP A 160 13.10 -1.77 -9.75
CA ASP A 160 14.14 -0.74 -9.56
C ASP A 160 14.16 0.24 -10.74
N GLY A 161 14.12 1.54 -10.44
CA GLY A 161 14.11 2.62 -11.42
C GLY A 161 12.73 2.99 -11.96
N ASP A 162 11.69 2.21 -11.67
CA ASP A 162 10.34 2.51 -12.15
C ASP A 162 9.80 3.79 -11.52
N LEU A 163 9.12 4.60 -12.33
CA LEU A 163 8.53 5.87 -11.91
C LEU A 163 7.25 5.65 -11.09
N ARG A 164 7.12 6.40 -10.02
CA ARG A 164 5.90 6.45 -9.18
C ARG A 164 5.55 7.89 -8.82
N ILE A 165 4.27 8.13 -8.57
CA ILE A 165 3.81 9.37 -7.96
C ILE A 165 3.77 9.17 -6.46
N ALA A 166 4.40 10.10 -5.73
CA ALA A 166 4.50 10.07 -4.28
C ALA A 166 3.42 10.94 -3.65
N PHE A 167 2.86 10.45 -2.55
CA PHE A 167 1.79 11.11 -1.79
C PHE A 167 2.14 11.12 -0.31
N GLU A 168 1.68 12.14 0.39
CA GLU A 168 1.82 12.24 1.84
C GLU A 168 0.52 12.72 2.48
N LYS A 169 0.21 12.16 3.65
CA LYS A 169 -0.86 12.60 4.54
C LYS A 169 -0.23 13.10 5.83
N VAL A 170 -0.41 14.36 6.14
CA VAL A 170 -0.05 14.93 7.46
C VAL A 170 -1.16 14.61 8.44
N LEU A 171 -0.80 14.10 9.60
CA LEU A 171 -1.75 13.63 10.62
C LEU A 171 -2.08 14.70 11.66
#